data_a5e1154dd9303e8fb13476292f2d37d2
#
_entry.id   a5e1154dd9303e8fb13476292f2d37d2
#
_cell.length_a   1.000
_cell.length_b   1.000
_cell.length_c   1.000
_cell.angle_alpha   90.00
_cell.angle_beta   90.00
_cell.angle_gamma   90.00
#
_symmetry.space_group_name_H-M   'P 1'
#
loop_
_entity.id
_entity.type
_entity.pdbx_description
1 polymer ?
#
loop_
_entity_poly.entity_id
_entity_poly.type
_entity_poly.pdbx_seq_one_letter_code
_entity_poly.pdbx_strand_id
1 'polypeptide(L)'
;MSLFKTASVAAIALTLGACQSLFQPNYRAPLETTRDASEQLQPGCASADCPLVNIDTLHFPAEPALDGIIEKRLLQMTRTTPDAPAAPTLAAYREQFLRNAAPGNSSYLQAKVREQHDGLVIIELSSYLDTGGAHGTPGRGFINYSRQQHKVLTLSDMLLPGQEEAFWKAAQVAHNSWLISTKLDQEPEFLKQWSFQKTPHIALTYGGVILKYEVSTIAPYALGHIELKIAYPRLNGILKPELFPGRS
;
A
#
# COMPACT_ATOMS: atom_id res chain seq x y z
N MET A 1 20.47 -58.59 -24.42
CA MET A 1 19.22 -58.16 -23.79
C MET A 1 19.38 -56.93 -22.85
N SER A 2 20.41 -56.12 -23.02
CA SER A 2 20.73 -54.99 -22.08
C SER A 2 20.46 -53.60 -22.67
N LEU A 3 20.38 -53.43 -23.98
CA LEU A 3 20.21 -52.12 -24.65
C LEU A 3 18.77 -51.60 -24.68
N PHE A 4 17.77 -52.45 -24.53
CA PHE A 4 16.34 -52.02 -24.52
C PHE A 4 15.86 -51.50 -23.17
N LYS A 5 16.53 -51.79 -22.05
CA LYS A 5 16.15 -51.33 -20.72
C LYS A 5 16.61 -49.90 -20.41
N THR A 6 17.69 -49.44 -21.04
CA THR A 6 18.22 -48.09 -20.82
C THR A 6 17.49 -47.02 -21.63
N ALA A 7 16.91 -47.36 -22.79
CA ALA A 7 16.13 -46.43 -23.60
C ALA A 7 14.78 -46.05 -22.95
N SER A 8 14.15 -46.97 -22.22
CA SER A 8 12.85 -46.73 -21.55
C SER A 8 12.96 -45.83 -20.34
N VAL A 9 14.07 -45.85 -19.62
CA VAL A 9 14.28 -44.97 -18.44
C VAL A 9 14.56 -43.51 -18.85
N ALA A 10 15.28 -43.30 -19.96
CA ALA A 10 15.56 -41.96 -20.49
C ALA A 10 14.30 -41.30 -21.06
N ALA A 11 13.38 -42.06 -21.67
CA ALA A 11 12.10 -41.51 -22.18
C ALA A 11 11.14 -41.07 -21.06
N ILE A 12 11.12 -41.75 -19.91
CA ILE A 12 10.27 -41.38 -18.76
C ILE A 12 10.81 -40.12 -18.05
N ALA A 13 12.13 -39.96 -17.99
CA ALA A 13 12.73 -38.76 -17.38
C ALA A 13 12.46 -37.47 -18.19
N LEU A 14 12.35 -37.56 -19.53
CA LEU A 14 12.04 -36.41 -20.39
C LEU A 14 10.56 -35.98 -20.32
N THR A 15 9.64 -36.90 -20.04
CA THR A 15 8.21 -36.57 -19.92
C THR A 15 7.84 -35.90 -18.57
N LEU A 16 8.61 -36.12 -17.50
CA LEU A 16 8.40 -35.48 -16.20
C LEU A 16 8.87 -34.03 -16.17
N GLY A 17 9.85 -33.65 -16.99
CA GLY A 17 10.33 -32.27 -17.09
C GLY A 17 9.39 -31.33 -17.87
N ALA A 18 8.61 -31.86 -18.82
CA ALA A 18 7.73 -31.05 -19.67
C ALA A 18 6.44 -30.64 -18.98
N CYS A 19 6.00 -31.32 -17.91
CA CYS A 19 4.76 -30.97 -17.19
C CYS A 19 4.94 -29.89 -16.13
N GLN A 20 6.15 -29.62 -15.65
CA GLN A 20 6.38 -28.61 -14.61
C GLN A 20 6.22 -27.20 -15.12
N SER A 21 6.50 -26.93 -16.39
CA SER A 21 6.35 -25.57 -16.95
C SER A 21 4.89 -25.16 -17.23
N LEU A 22 3.96 -26.14 -17.31
CA LEU A 22 2.53 -25.88 -17.54
C LEU A 22 1.77 -25.43 -16.29
N PHE A 23 2.34 -25.58 -15.10
CA PHE A 23 1.72 -25.25 -13.82
C PHE A 23 2.42 -24.11 -13.07
N GLN A 24 3.34 -23.38 -13.70
CA GLN A 24 3.93 -22.22 -13.05
C GLN A 24 2.95 -21.05 -13.09
N PRO A 25 2.60 -20.47 -11.93
CA PRO A 25 1.73 -19.31 -11.88
C PRO A 25 2.31 -18.16 -12.70
N ASN A 26 1.51 -17.56 -13.57
CA ASN A 26 1.92 -16.37 -14.30
C ASN A 26 1.79 -15.13 -13.39
N TYR A 27 2.84 -14.80 -12.66
CA TYR A 27 2.85 -13.62 -11.80
C TYR A 27 2.89 -12.29 -12.56
N ARG A 28 3.13 -12.28 -13.88
CA ARG A 28 3.12 -11.05 -14.70
C ARG A 28 1.72 -10.60 -15.08
N ALA A 29 0.78 -11.54 -15.21
CA ALA A 29 -0.62 -11.18 -15.45
C ALA A 29 -1.19 -10.52 -14.20
N PRO A 30 -1.90 -9.37 -14.32
CA PRO A 30 -2.59 -8.77 -13.20
C PRO A 30 -3.59 -9.72 -12.56
N LEU A 31 -3.77 -9.64 -11.25
CA LEU A 31 -4.86 -10.31 -10.55
C LEU A 31 -6.19 -9.66 -10.94
N GLU A 32 -7.18 -10.49 -11.18
CA GLU A 32 -8.57 -10.04 -11.22
C GLU A 32 -8.94 -9.43 -9.86
N THR A 33 -9.64 -8.31 -9.91
CA THR A 33 -10.01 -7.56 -8.73
C THR A 33 -11.44 -7.08 -8.86
N THR A 34 -12.24 -7.30 -7.83
CA THR A 34 -13.58 -6.74 -7.73
C THR A 34 -13.63 -5.68 -6.65
N ARG A 35 -14.47 -4.66 -6.88
CA ARG A 35 -14.67 -3.59 -5.91
C ARG A 35 -15.88 -3.93 -5.04
N ASP A 36 -15.74 -3.75 -3.72
CA ASP A 36 -16.82 -3.79 -2.74
C ASP A 36 -16.96 -2.42 -2.08
N ALA A 37 -18.01 -1.68 -2.44
CA ALA A 37 -18.23 -0.33 -1.95
C ALA A 37 -19.62 -0.21 -1.32
N SER A 38 -19.68 0.32 -0.13
CA SER A 38 -20.91 0.56 0.62
C SER A 38 -20.87 1.91 1.33
N GLU A 39 -22.01 2.58 1.32
CA GLU A 39 -22.26 3.79 2.09
C GLU A 39 -23.48 3.58 2.98
N GLN A 40 -23.38 3.94 4.23
CA GLN A 40 -24.46 3.76 5.18
C GLN A 40 -24.57 4.97 6.12
N LEU A 41 -25.78 5.50 6.22
CA LEU A 41 -26.18 6.49 7.21
C LEU A 41 -26.57 5.81 8.53
N GLN A 42 -26.55 6.56 9.60
CA GLN A 42 -27.04 6.10 10.91
C GLN A 42 -28.52 5.63 10.78
N PRO A 43 -28.85 4.41 11.22
CA PRO A 43 -30.22 3.89 11.15
C PRO A 43 -31.21 4.81 11.88
N GLY A 44 -32.33 5.13 11.20
CA GLY A 44 -33.39 5.99 11.74
C GLY A 44 -33.09 7.50 11.71
N CYS A 45 -31.93 7.92 11.25
CA CYS A 45 -31.62 9.32 11.03
C CYS A 45 -32.22 9.80 9.70
N ALA A 46 -32.87 10.97 9.72
CA ALA A 46 -33.50 11.60 8.54
C ALA A 46 -33.06 13.07 8.36
N SER A 47 -32.08 13.55 9.11
CA SER A 47 -31.54 14.91 9.01
C SER A 47 -30.47 15.01 7.92
N ALA A 48 -30.11 16.23 7.54
CA ALA A 48 -29.05 16.48 6.56
C ALA A 48 -27.63 16.18 7.09
N ASP A 49 -27.49 16.11 8.41
CA ASP A 49 -26.24 15.88 9.14
C ASP A 49 -26.15 14.48 9.76
N CYS A 50 -26.84 13.50 9.16
CA CYS A 50 -26.76 12.12 9.61
C CYS A 50 -25.32 11.60 9.60
N PRO A 51 -24.90 10.92 10.66
CA PRO A 51 -23.62 10.22 10.68
C PRO A 51 -23.50 9.23 9.51
N LEU A 52 -22.32 9.19 8.88
CA LEU A 52 -22.06 8.46 7.66
C LEU A 52 -20.82 7.58 7.78
N VAL A 53 -20.90 6.35 7.29
CA VAL A 53 -19.72 5.50 7.01
C VAL A 53 -19.72 5.09 5.54
N ASN A 54 -18.60 5.37 4.87
CA ASN A 54 -18.32 4.90 3.52
C ASN A 54 -17.10 3.96 3.56
N ILE A 55 -17.28 2.74 3.05
CA ILE A 55 -16.21 1.74 2.94
C ILE A 55 -16.15 1.32 1.47
N ASP A 56 -14.99 1.53 0.85
CA ASP A 56 -14.71 1.23 -0.55
C ASP A 56 -13.47 0.35 -0.61
N THR A 57 -13.64 -0.96 -0.66
CA THR A 57 -12.56 -1.94 -0.58
C THR A 57 -12.49 -2.83 -1.83
N LEU A 58 -11.54 -3.75 -1.82
CA LEU A 58 -11.21 -4.64 -2.92
C LEU A 58 -11.29 -6.09 -2.47
N HIS A 59 -11.64 -6.95 -3.42
CA HIS A 59 -11.59 -8.40 -3.28
C HIS A 59 -10.75 -9.01 -4.40
N PHE A 60 -9.83 -9.91 -4.03
CA PHE A 60 -8.94 -10.64 -4.91
C PHE A 60 -9.27 -12.15 -4.86
N PRO A 61 -10.12 -12.67 -5.77
CA PRO A 61 -10.56 -14.06 -5.71
C PRO A 61 -9.43 -15.09 -5.72
N ALA A 62 -8.33 -14.77 -6.40
CA ALA A 62 -7.14 -15.63 -6.47
C ALA A 62 -6.16 -15.46 -5.30
N GLU A 63 -6.33 -14.44 -4.44
CA GLU A 63 -5.43 -14.12 -3.31
C GLU A 63 -6.24 -13.69 -2.07
N PRO A 64 -7.09 -14.56 -1.50
CA PRO A 64 -7.98 -14.18 -0.39
C PRO A 64 -7.23 -13.75 0.87
N ALA A 65 -5.96 -14.14 1.03
CA ALA A 65 -5.11 -13.65 2.11
C ALA A 65 -4.86 -12.14 2.01
N LEU A 66 -4.81 -11.57 0.78
CA LEU A 66 -4.64 -10.14 0.57
C LEU A 66 -5.87 -9.35 1.04
N ASP A 67 -7.07 -9.88 0.87
CA ASP A 67 -8.30 -9.27 1.37
C ASP A 67 -8.26 -9.08 2.88
N GLY A 68 -7.87 -10.12 3.64
CA GLY A 68 -7.70 -10.04 5.09
C GLY A 68 -6.62 -9.04 5.53
N ILE A 69 -5.55 -8.90 4.74
CA ILE A 69 -4.49 -7.92 4.98
C ILE A 69 -5.03 -6.50 4.77
N ILE A 70 -5.79 -6.27 3.70
CA ILE A 70 -6.41 -4.96 3.38
C ILE A 70 -7.36 -4.57 4.51
N GLU A 71 -8.30 -5.47 4.88
CA GLU A 71 -9.25 -5.23 5.98
C GLU A 71 -8.52 -4.86 7.28
N LYS A 72 -7.55 -5.67 7.69
CA LYS A 72 -6.76 -5.40 8.89
C LYS A 72 -6.06 -4.05 8.86
N ARG A 73 -5.50 -3.66 7.71
CA ARG A 73 -4.82 -2.36 7.55
C ARG A 73 -5.80 -1.20 7.61
N LEU A 74 -6.95 -1.28 6.94
CA LEU A 74 -8.01 -0.27 7.03
C LEU A 74 -8.50 -0.11 8.47
N LEU A 75 -8.74 -1.22 9.20
CA LEU A 75 -9.12 -1.19 10.61
C LEU A 75 -8.04 -0.57 11.51
N GLN A 76 -6.76 -0.76 11.21
CA GLN A 76 -5.67 -0.07 11.92
C GLN A 76 -5.72 1.45 11.74
N MET A 77 -6.15 1.93 10.55
CA MET A 77 -6.28 3.37 10.27
C MET A 77 -7.46 4.02 10.98
N THR A 78 -8.40 3.26 11.52
CA THR A 78 -9.53 3.81 12.32
C THR A 78 -9.17 4.06 13.78
N ARG A 79 -8.00 3.67 14.23
CA ARG A 79 -7.57 3.86 15.62
C ARG A 79 -7.33 5.34 15.92
N THR A 80 -7.87 5.79 17.03
CA THR A 80 -7.64 7.16 17.52
C THR A 80 -6.31 7.31 18.26
N THR A 81 -5.77 6.20 18.79
CA THR A 81 -4.43 6.12 19.39
C THR A 81 -3.76 4.81 18.97
N PRO A 82 -2.42 4.72 18.96
CA PRO A 82 -1.70 3.50 18.57
C PRO A 82 -2.13 2.24 19.34
N ASP A 83 -2.49 2.39 20.62
CA ASP A 83 -2.86 1.29 21.52
C ASP A 83 -4.37 1.04 21.54
N ALA A 84 -5.20 1.84 20.89
CA ALA A 84 -6.62 1.62 20.84
C ALA A 84 -6.93 0.30 20.11
N PRO A 85 -7.84 -0.54 20.65
CA PRO A 85 -8.25 -1.77 19.97
C PRO A 85 -8.97 -1.42 18.66
N ALA A 86 -8.60 -2.09 17.57
CA ALA A 86 -9.37 -2.00 16.32
C ALA A 86 -10.62 -2.88 16.43
N ALA A 87 -11.67 -2.51 15.71
CA ALA A 87 -12.83 -3.39 15.54
C ALA A 87 -12.39 -4.73 14.87
N PRO A 88 -13.11 -5.84 15.10
CA PRO A 88 -12.73 -7.14 14.55
C PRO A 88 -12.93 -7.24 13.03
N THR A 89 -13.90 -6.52 12.47
CA THR A 89 -14.21 -6.47 11.03
C THR A 89 -14.66 -5.07 10.62
N LEU A 90 -14.61 -4.77 9.30
CA LEU A 90 -15.13 -3.51 8.75
C LEU A 90 -16.65 -3.37 9.00
N ALA A 91 -17.40 -4.46 8.98
CA ALA A 91 -18.81 -4.44 9.33
C ALA A 91 -19.04 -4.05 10.80
N ALA A 92 -18.29 -4.65 11.72
CA ALA A 92 -18.35 -4.31 13.14
C ALA A 92 -17.91 -2.85 13.41
N TYR A 93 -16.89 -2.38 12.71
CA TYR A 93 -16.47 -0.97 12.76
C TYR A 93 -17.59 -0.03 12.35
N ARG A 94 -18.23 -0.28 11.20
CA ARG A 94 -19.35 0.52 10.70
C ARG A 94 -20.50 0.60 11.70
N GLU A 95 -20.93 -0.54 12.22
CA GLU A 95 -21.99 -0.60 13.23
C GLU A 95 -21.64 0.16 14.50
N GLN A 96 -20.41 -0.02 14.99
CA GLN A 96 -19.93 0.67 16.19
C GLN A 96 -19.87 2.18 15.98
N PHE A 97 -19.32 2.61 14.83
CA PHE A 97 -19.23 4.03 14.48
C PHE A 97 -20.63 4.65 14.44
N LEU A 98 -21.55 4.08 13.64
CA LEU A 98 -22.90 4.62 13.46
C LEU A 98 -23.73 4.64 14.74
N ARG A 99 -23.50 3.72 15.70
CA ARG A 99 -24.16 3.77 17.02
C ARG A 99 -23.68 4.92 17.89
N ASN A 100 -22.43 5.32 17.78
CA ASN A 100 -21.78 6.23 18.73
C ASN A 100 -21.50 7.63 18.14
N ALA A 101 -21.63 7.79 16.82
CA ALA A 101 -21.31 9.02 16.11
C ALA A 101 -22.33 10.13 16.42
N ALA A 102 -21.84 11.33 16.65
CA ALA A 102 -22.67 12.53 16.74
C ALA A 102 -23.13 13.00 15.34
N PRO A 103 -24.19 13.80 15.23
CA PRO A 103 -24.58 14.44 13.98
C PRO A 103 -23.41 15.14 13.29
N GLY A 104 -23.29 14.99 11.97
CA GLY A 104 -22.21 15.51 11.15
C GLY A 104 -20.93 14.65 11.11
N ASN A 105 -20.80 13.66 11.98
CA ASN A 105 -19.63 12.80 11.97
C ASN A 105 -19.62 11.89 10.73
N SER A 106 -18.45 11.69 10.14
CA SER A 106 -18.30 10.78 9.01
C SER A 106 -16.98 10.01 9.03
N SER A 107 -17.00 8.80 8.48
CA SER A 107 -15.82 7.97 8.30
C SER A 107 -15.77 7.39 6.90
N TYR A 108 -14.63 7.57 6.23
CA TYR A 108 -14.35 7.05 4.91
C TYR A 108 -13.13 6.16 4.96
N LEU A 109 -13.26 4.93 4.48
CA LEU A 109 -12.17 3.96 4.35
C LEU A 109 -12.10 3.51 2.90
N GLN A 110 -10.91 3.53 2.31
CA GLN A 110 -10.74 3.11 0.93
C GLN A 110 -9.46 2.33 0.72
N ALA A 111 -9.56 1.26 -0.09
CA ALA A 111 -8.44 0.56 -0.69
C ALA A 111 -8.56 0.62 -2.21
N LYS A 112 -7.48 0.96 -2.90
CA LYS A 112 -7.40 0.98 -4.37
C LYS A 112 -6.15 0.26 -4.85
N VAL A 113 -6.25 -0.48 -5.95
CA VAL A 113 -5.06 -0.91 -6.68
C VAL A 113 -4.38 0.34 -7.23
N ARG A 114 -3.19 0.65 -6.72
CA ARG A 114 -2.33 1.70 -7.27
C ARG A 114 -1.70 1.20 -8.57
N GLU A 115 -1.18 -0.03 -8.54
CA GLU A 115 -0.50 -0.64 -9.66
C GLU A 115 -0.33 -2.14 -9.44
N GLN A 116 -0.22 -2.91 -10.54
CA GLN A 116 0.21 -4.30 -10.53
C GLN A 116 1.30 -4.50 -11.60
N HIS A 117 2.46 -5.01 -11.20
CA HIS A 117 3.58 -5.29 -12.11
C HIS A 117 4.54 -6.32 -11.50
N ASP A 118 5.22 -7.08 -12.33
CA ASP A 118 6.31 -8.00 -11.94
C ASP A 118 6.00 -8.88 -10.71
N GLY A 119 4.75 -9.33 -10.59
CA GLY A 119 4.31 -10.13 -9.44
C GLY A 119 4.07 -9.33 -8.14
N LEU A 120 4.12 -8.02 -8.21
CA LEU A 120 3.73 -7.12 -7.12
C LEU A 120 2.29 -6.61 -7.32
N VAL A 121 1.57 -6.50 -6.21
CA VAL A 121 0.28 -5.78 -6.12
C VAL A 121 0.48 -4.64 -5.15
N ILE A 122 0.37 -3.41 -5.64
CA ILE A 122 0.51 -2.20 -4.85
C ILE A 122 -0.88 -1.65 -4.55
N ILE A 123 -1.27 -1.69 -3.28
CA ILE A 123 -2.54 -1.16 -2.81
C ILE A 123 -2.30 0.17 -2.10
N GLU A 124 -3.00 1.21 -2.51
CA GLU A 124 -3.09 2.46 -1.78
C GLU A 124 -4.28 2.44 -0.84
N LEU A 125 -4.03 2.76 0.44
CA LEU A 125 -5.02 2.86 1.48
C LEU A 125 -5.27 4.32 1.83
N SER A 126 -6.53 4.67 2.04
CA SER A 126 -6.95 5.99 2.48
C SER A 126 -7.97 5.87 3.58
N SER A 127 -7.89 6.75 4.58
CA SER A 127 -8.94 6.97 5.55
C SER A 127 -9.23 8.48 5.67
N TYR A 128 -10.42 8.79 6.11
CA TYR A 128 -10.79 10.13 6.54
C TYR A 128 -11.81 10.01 7.66
N LEU A 129 -11.51 10.62 8.78
CA LEU A 129 -12.39 10.65 9.95
C LEU A 129 -12.73 12.10 10.27
N ASP A 130 -14.00 12.42 10.21
CA ASP A 130 -14.55 13.70 10.67
C ASP A 130 -15.42 13.47 11.90
N THR A 131 -15.00 14.05 13.01
CA THR A 131 -15.74 14.02 14.29
C THR A 131 -16.12 15.41 14.77
N GLY A 132 -16.19 16.36 13.82
CA GLY A 132 -16.38 17.78 14.08
C GLY A 132 -15.07 18.52 14.30
N GLY A 133 -15.08 19.82 14.11
CA GLY A 133 -13.92 20.69 14.22
C GLY A 133 -13.59 21.42 12.92
N ALA A 134 -12.38 21.97 12.81
CA ALA A 134 -11.99 22.76 11.64
C ALA A 134 -11.82 21.92 10.36
N HIS A 135 -11.42 20.66 10.50
CA HIS A 135 -11.27 19.69 9.41
C HIS A 135 -11.15 18.28 9.99
N GLY A 136 -11.49 17.28 9.19
CA GLY A 136 -11.29 15.89 9.57
C GLY A 136 -9.82 15.44 9.48
N THR A 137 -9.57 14.23 9.93
CA THR A 137 -8.23 13.61 9.97
C THR A 137 -8.09 12.61 8.82
N PRO A 138 -7.34 12.95 7.76
CA PRO A 138 -7.04 12.01 6.69
C PRO A 138 -5.87 11.11 7.07
N GLY A 139 -5.90 9.86 6.62
CA GLY A 139 -4.80 8.90 6.73
C GLY A 139 -4.44 8.28 5.37
N ARG A 140 -3.19 7.86 5.23
CA ARG A 140 -2.67 7.21 4.02
C ARG A 140 -1.83 5.98 4.38
N GLY A 141 -1.73 5.06 3.43
CA GLY A 141 -0.88 3.89 3.57
C GLY A 141 -0.67 3.17 2.25
N PHE A 142 0.32 2.27 2.22
CA PHE A 142 0.55 1.37 1.11
C PHE A 142 0.72 -0.07 1.59
N ILE A 143 0.29 -1.00 0.76
CA ILE A 143 0.62 -2.41 0.84
C ILE A 143 1.39 -2.75 -0.43
N ASN A 144 2.63 -3.26 -0.30
CA ASN A 144 3.39 -3.85 -1.39
C ASN A 144 3.31 -5.37 -1.21
N TYR A 145 2.39 -6.02 -1.89
CA TYR A 145 2.17 -7.45 -1.77
C TYR A 145 2.95 -8.21 -2.84
N SER A 146 3.83 -9.11 -2.42
CA SER A 146 4.54 -10.03 -3.32
C SER A 146 3.70 -11.29 -3.50
N ARG A 147 3.21 -11.53 -4.71
CA ARG A 147 2.47 -12.74 -5.09
C ARG A 147 3.33 -13.99 -5.01
N GLN A 148 4.62 -13.87 -5.36
CA GLN A 148 5.55 -15.00 -5.30
C GLN A 148 5.83 -15.44 -3.86
N GLN A 149 5.88 -14.50 -2.92
CA GLN A 149 6.17 -14.77 -1.51
C GLN A 149 4.89 -14.86 -0.66
N HIS A 150 3.71 -14.58 -1.22
CA HIS A 150 2.43 -14.48 -0.52
C HIS A 150 2.49 -13.63 0.75
N LYS A 151 3.22 -12.49 0.68
CA LYS A 151 3.39 -11.61 1.85
C LYS A 151 3.49 -10.14 1.48
N VAL A 152 3.22 -9.28 2.47
CA VAL A 152 3.52 -7.85 2.40
C VAL A 152 5.02 -7.63 2.57
N LEU A 153 5.63 -6.88 1.67
CA LEU A 153 7.03 -6.48 1.78
C LEU A 153 7.15 -5.27 2.73
N THR A 154 8.00 -5.41 3.73
CA THR A 154 8.47 -4.32 4.59
C THR A 154 9.66 -3.60 3.94
N LEU A 155 10.05 -2.43 4.44
CA LEU A 155 11.25 -1.75 3.94
C LEU A 155 12.49 -2.67 4.00
N SER A 156 12.67 -3.40 5.09
CA SER A 156 13.79 -4.36 5.24
C SER A 156 13.72 -5.52 4.24
N ASP A 157 12.53 -5.93 3.82
CA ASP A 157 12.37 -6.94 2.76
C ASP A 157 12.79 -6.40 1.40
N MET A 158 12.69 -5.10 1.19
CA MET A 158 12.99 -4.45 -0.09
C MET A 158 14.48 -4.15 -0.27
N LEU A 159 15.20 -3.90 0.82
CA LEU A 159 16.57 -3.42 0.78
C LEU A 159 17.60 -4.55 0.84
N LEU A 160 18.77 -4.31 0.26
CA LEU A 160 19.96 -5.10 0.54
C LEU A 160 20.39 -4.90 2.00
N PRO A 161 21.04 -5.88 2.65
CA PRO A 161 21.48 -5.76 4.03
C PRO A 161 22.33 -4.50 4.28
N GLY A 162 21.99 -3.77 5.33
CA GLY A 162 22.72 -2.57 5.74
C GLY A 162 22.45 -1.31 4.89
N GLN A 163 21.55 -1.35 3.91
CA GLN A 163 21.32 -0.24 2.98
C GLN A 163 20.20 0.74 3.41
N GLU A 164 19.67 0.61 4.61
CA GLU A 164 18.57 1.50 5.05
C GLU A 164 18.99 2.97 5.10
N GLU A 165 20.20 3.28 5.59
CA GLU A 165 20.68 4.66 5.63
C GLU A 165 20.86 5.24 4.22
N ALA A 166 21.38 4.44 3.28
CA ALA A 166 21.52 4.85 1.89
C ALA A 166 20.17 5.11 1.22
N PHE A 167 19.16 4.29 1.54
CA PHE A 167 17.79 4.51 1.09
C PHE A 167 17.23 5.85 1.56
N TRP A 168 17.39 6.17 2.86
CA TRP A 168 16.90 7.44 3.41
C TRP A 168 17.70 8.65 2.90
N LYS A 169 18.98 8.50 2.56
CA LYS A 169 19.73 9.54 1.83
C LYS A 169 19.17 9.78 0.43
N ALA A 170 18.80 8.71 -0.30
CA ALA A 170 18.15 8.86 -1.60
C ALA A 170 16.77 9.52 -1.47
N ALA A 171 16.01 9.21 -0.42
CA ALA A 171 14.74 9.85 -0.08
C ALA A 171 14.91 11.35 0.21
N GLN A 172 15.95 11.73 0.94
CA GLN A 172 16.27 13.13 1.21
C GLN A 172 16.60 13.90 -0.08
N VAL A 173 17.29 13.27 -1.02
CA VAL A 173 17.54 13.88 -2.34
C VAL A 173 16.23 14.10 -3.10
N ALA A 174 15.28 13.15 -3.00
CA ALA A 174 13.95 13.32 -3.60
C ALA A 174 13.17 14.47 -2.94
N HIS A 175 13.27 14.62 -1.62
CA HIS A 175 12.68 15.74 -0.88
C HIS A 175 13.27 17.09 -1.33
N ASN A 176 14.61 17.19 -1.42
CA ASN A 176 15.25 18.42 -1.91
C ASN A 176 14.82 18.76 -3.35
N SER A 177 14.69 17.74 -4.21
CA SER A 177 14.19 17.93 -5.58
C SER A 177 12.75 18.45 -5.60
N TRP A 178 11.90 17.95 -4.69
CA TRP A 178 10.54 18.46 -4.52
C TRP A 178 10.52 19.91 -4.04
N LEU A 179 11.32 20.28 -3.02
CA LEU A 179 11.45 21.67 -2.55
C LEU A 179 11.83 22.62 -3.70
N ILE A 180 12.84 22.24 -4.51
CA ILE A 180 13.27 23.05 -5.67
C ILE A 180 12.13 23.18 -6.70
N SER A 181 11.45 22.08 -7.04
CA SER A 181 10.39 22.09 -8.05
C SER A 181 9.17 22.94 -7.63
N THR A 182 8.95 23.07 -6.33
CA THR A 182 7.88 23.88 -5.74
C THR A 182 8.34 25.29 -5.31
N LYS A 183 9.64 25.61 -5.47
CA LYS A 183 10.30 26.86 -5.02
C LYS A 183 10.26 27.08 -3.51
N LEU A 184 9.97 26.03 -2.73
CA LEU A 184 9.96 26.10 -1.27
C LEU A 184 11.38 26.06 -0.67
N ASP A 185 12.38 25.70 -1.46
CA ASP A 185 13.81 25.81 -1.12
C ASP A 185 14.27 27.25 -0.87
N GLN A 186 13.51 28.24 -1.35
CA GLN A 186 13.79 29.68 -1.20
C GLN A 186 13.06 30.31 0.00
N GLU A 187 12.30 29.52 0.77
CA GLU A 187 11.49 29.97 1.89
C GLU A 187 12.11 29.56 3.24
N PRO A 188 12.95 30.42 3.90
CA PRO A 188 13.67 30.03 5.11
C PRO A 188 12.78 29.55 6.26
N GLU A 189 11.62 30.19 6.46
CA GLU A 189 10.68 29.80 7.52
C GLU A 189 10.03 28.43 7.22
N PHE A 190 9.75 28.14 5.94
CA PHE A 190 9.28 26.83 5.54
C PHE A 190 10.32 25.74 5.85
N LEU A 191 11.58 25.95 5.46
CA LEU A 191 12.66 25.00 5.67
C LEU A 191 12.94 24.74 7.15
N LYS A 192 12.77 25.78 8.00
CA LYS A 192 12.92 25.66 9.44
C LYS A 192 11.82 24.83 10.08
N GLN A 193 10.59 24.95 9.61
CA GLN A 193 9.42 24.29 10.18
C GLN A 193 9.18 22.90 9.61
N TRP A 194 9.45 22.67 8.33
CA TRP A 194 9.10 21.48 7.58
C TRP A 194 10.34 20.73 7.08
N SER A 195 11.07 20.11 8.01
CA SER A 195 12.24 19.31 7.68
C SER A 195 11.85 17.94 7.12
N PHE A 196 12.78 17.31 6.41
CA PHE A 196 12.61 15.92 5.96
C PHE A 196 12.33 14.98 7.14
N GLN A 197 11.33 14.12 6.96
CA GLN A 197 10.97 13.06 7.89
C GLN A 197 10.97 11.71 7.16
N LYS A 198 11.22 10.61 7.86
CA LYS A 198 11.00 9.27 7.35
C LYS A 198 9.50 8.95 7.37
N THR A 199 9.03 8.16 6.41
CA THR A 199 7.64 7.70 6.34
C THR A 199 7.57 6.18 6.18
N PRO A 200 6.62 5.49 6.82
CA PRO A 200 6.39 4.07 6.57
C PRO A 200 5.59 3.81 5.27
N HIS A 201 5.06 4.85 4.64
CA HIS A 201 4.18 4.74 3.47
C HIS A 201 4.99 4.76 2.18
N ILE A 202 5.53 3.59 1.83
CA ILE A 202 6.43 3.39 0.67
C ILE A 202 5.72 2.49 -0.33
N ALA A 203 5.73 2.86 -1.62
CA ALA A 203 5.18 2.08 -2.72
C ALA A 203 6.23 1.78 -3.78
N LEU A 204 6.37 0.51 -4.16
CA LEU A 204 7.22 0.04 -5.26
C LEU A 204 6.44 0.14 -6.57
N THR A 205 6.30 1.34 -7.15
CA THR A 205 5.61 1.51 -8.44
C THR A 205 6.54 1.22 -9.61
N TYR A 206 6.00 0.90 -10.79
CA TYR A 206 6.81 0.66 -11.98
C TYR A 206 7.71 1.85 -12.35
N GLY A 207 7.22 3.08 -12.14
CA GLY A 207 7.92 4.31 -12.48
C GLY A 207 8.94 4.81 -11.45
N GLY A 208 9.01 4.22 -10.26
CA GLY A 208 9.90 4.65 -9.16
C GLY A 208 9.34 4.26 -7.79
N VAL A 209 10.14 4.39 -6.77
CA VAL A 209 9.68 4.20 -5.40
C VAL A 209 9.05 5.49 -4.90
N ILE A 210 7.78 5.40 -4.48
CA ILE A 210 7.01 6.54 -3.96
C ILE A 210 7.04 6.51 -2.44
N LEU A 211 7.34 7.64 -1.82
CA LEU A 211 7.15 7.90 -0.41
C LEU A 211 5.98 8.87 -0.25
N LYS A 212 4.93 8.45 0.45
CA LYS A 212 3.77 9.29 0.72
C LYS A 212 3.77 9.78 2.16
N TYR A 213 3.42 11.03 2.33
CA TYR A 213 3.40 11.67 3.64
C TYR A 213 1.97 12.03 4.03
N GLU A 214 1.66 11.81 5.30
CA GLU A 214 0.47 12.36 5.92
C GLU A 214 0.51 13.90 5.85
N VAL A 215 -0.67 14.51 5.83
CA VAL A 215 -0.76 15.98 5.92
C VAL A 215 -0.02 16.48 7.16
N SER A 216 0.54 17.67 7.09
CA SER A 216 1.29 18.29 8.19
C SER A 216 2.55 17.54 8.65
N THR A 217 3.09 16.61 7.84
CA THR A 217 4.35 15.90 8.16
C THR A 217 5.57 16.66 7.67
N ILE A 218 5.63 16.98 6.37
CA ILE A 218 6.76 17.70 5.73
C ILE A 218 6.30 18.97 5.01
N ALA A 219 5.03 19.36 5.19
CA ALA A 219 4.44 20.54 4.62
C ALA A 219 3.14 20.91 5.38
N PRO A 220 2.63 22.17 5.31
CA PRO A 220 1.37 22.56 5.90
C PRO A 220 0.19 21.72 5.38
N TYR A 221 -0.85 21.58 6.19
CA TYR A 221 -2.10 20.85 5.83
C TYR A 221 -2.65 21.27 4.46
N ALA A 222 -2.60 22.56 4.14
CA ALA A 222 -3.11 23.10 2.89
C ALA A 222 -2.43 22.54 1.61
N LEU A 223 -1.21 22.00 1.72
CA LEU A 223 -0.52 21.34 0.61
C LEU A 223 -0.94 19.87 0.43
N GLY A 224 -1.78 19.36 1.33
CA GLY A 224 -2.28 17.99 1.25
C GLY A 224 -1.21 16.93 1.51
N HIS A 225 -1.43 15.74 0.94
CA HIS A 225 -0.49 14.62 1.04
C HIS A 225 0.63 14.78 0.00
N ILE A 226 1.85 14.87 0.46
CA ILE A 226 3.02 14.98 -0.42
C ILE A 226 3.46 13.57 -0.85
N GLU A 227 3.77 13.42 -2.15
CA GLU A 227 4.44 12.23 -2.69
C GLU A 227 5.85 12.61 -3.17
N LEU A 228 6.86 11.95 -2.62
CA LEU A 228 8.23 12.04 -3.13
C LEU A 228 8.52 10.80 -3.97
N LYS A 229 9.21 10.98 -5.09
CA LYS A 229 9.57 9.89 -6.00
C LYS A 229 11.07 9.69 -6.04
N ILE A 230 11.53 8.48 -5.73
CA ILE A 230 12.92 8.07 -5.92
C ILE A 230 13.00 7.27 -7.23
N ALA A 231 13.75 7.77 -8.20
CA ALA A 231 13.98 7.05 -9.44
C ALA A 231 14.86 5.81 -9.21
N TYR A 232 14.52 4.68 -9.83
CA TYR A 232 15.24 3.41 -9.67
C TYR A 232 16.77 3.48 -9.87
N PRO A 233 17.33 4.26 -10.82
CA PRO A 233 18.78 4.39 -10.94
C PRO A 233 19.49 4.86 -9.67
N ARG A 234 18.80 5.64 -8.82
CA ARG A 234 19.35 6.09 -7.52
C ARG A 234 19.32 5.01 -6.44
N LEU A 235 18.66 3.89 -6.70
CA LEU A 235 18.52 2.75 -5.78
C LEU A 235 19.39 1.56 -6.18
N ASN A 236 20.25 1.69 -7.19
CA ASN A 236 21.25 0.67 -7.53
C ASN A 236 22.18 0.40 -6.35
N GLY A 237 22.34 -0.88 -5.96
CA GLY A 237 23.11 -1.30 -4.78
C GLY A 237 22.41 -1.01 -3.44
N ILE A 238 21.18 -0.52 -3.45
CA ILE A 238 20.36 -0.24 -2.26
C ILE A 238 19.14 -1.16 -2.21
N LEU A 239 18.34 -1.16 -3.28
CA LEU A 239 17.19 -2.02 -3.45
C LEU A 239 17.62 -3.40 -3.96
N LYS A 240 16.93 -4.46 -3.55
CA LYS A 240 17.15 -5.81 -4.07
C LYS A 240 16.91 -5.86 -5.58
N PRO A 241 17.79 -6.54 -6.35
CA PRO A 241 17.74 -6.54 -7.82
C PRO A 241 16.41 -7.03 -8.41
N GLU A 242 15.78 -8.02 -7.77
CA GLU A 242 14.48 -8.59 -8.19
C GLU A 242 13.29 -7.63 -8.06
N LEU A 243 13.46 -6.52 -7.34
CA LEU A 243 12.41 -5.51 -7.17
C LEU A 243 12.51 -4.35 -8.18
N PHE A 244 13.49 -4.40 -9.07
CA PHE A 244 13.55 -3.44 -10.18
C PHE A 244 12.56 -3.84 -11.28
N PRO A 245 11.75 -2.92 -11.81
CA PRO A 245 10.75 -3.21 -12.83
C PRO A 245 11.35 -3.89 -14.07
N GLY A 246 10.62 -4.89 -14.60
CA GLY A 246 10.99 -5.59 -15.81
C GLY A 246 12.16 -6.60 -15.66
N ARG A 247 12.62 -6.88 -14.44
CA ARG A 247 13.71 -7.84 -14.17
C ARG A 247 13.24 -9.18 -13.62
N SER A 248 11.96 -9.36 -13.33
CA SER A 248 11.34 -10.59 -12.84
C SER A 248 10.82 -11.50 -13.97
#